data_b65018145d86723e32addd41c9258844
#
_entry.id   b65018145d86723e32addd41c9258844
#
_cell.length_a   1.000
_cell.length_b   1.000
_cell.length_c   1.000
_cell.angle_alpha   90.00
_cell.angle_beta   90.00
_cell.angle_gamma   90.00
#
_symmetry.space_group_name_H-M   'P 1'
#
loop_
_entity.id
_entity.type
_entity.pdbx_description
1 polymer ?
#
loop_
_entity_poly.entity_id
_entity_poly.type
_entity_poly.pdbx_seq_one_letter_code
_entity_poly.pdbx_strand_id
1 'polypeptide(L)'
;RLVSMSTTGVYGDCGGAWVDETRPTAPAVPRAWRRWDAEETLRAWSRESGAELVILRVAGIYGPDRLPLERLRQGLPLAREEDSPWSNRIHVDDLVAACVAAMARGVPGAVYNACDGHPSTMTDYFLRVADLAGIPRPPLLPLDEAAGKLSPGMLSYLAESRRLSNRRLPE
;
A
#
# COMPACT_ATOMS: atom_id res chain seq x y z
N ARG A 1 -3.26 11.96 22.22
CA ARG A 1 -2.54 11.30 21.12
C ARG A 1 -3.40 11.24 19.89
N LEU A 2 -2.82 11.42 18.71
CA LEU A 2 -3.43 11.26 17.39
C LEU A 2 -2.68 10.17 16.62
N VAL A 3 -3.42 9.22 16.02
CA VAL A 3 -2.90 8.27 15.05
C VAL A 3 -3.46 8.63 13.68
N SER A 4 -2.59 8.96 12.72
CA SER A 4 -2.99 9.31 11.36
C SER A 4 -2.72 8.16 10.40
N MET A 5 -3.73 7.77 9.63
CA MET A 5 -3.58 6.80 8.53
C MET A 5 -3.17 7.53 7.25
N SER A 6 -1.91 7.40 6.87
CA SER A 6 -1.36 7.84 5.60
C SER A 6 -1.29 6.69 4.59
N THR A 7 -0.48 6.78 3.58
CA THR A 7 -0.29 5.75 2.55
C THR A 7 1.18 5.52 2.25
N THR A 8 1.55 4.29 1.93
CA THR A 8 2.88 3.97 1.40
C THR A 8 3.16 4.57 0.01
N GLY A 9 2.13 5.07 -0.67
CA GLY A 9 2.27 5.83 -1.92
C GLY A 9 3.12 7.10 -1.78
N VAL A 10 3.30 7.64 -0.56
CA VAL A 10 4.16 8.81 -0.32
C VAL A 10 5.64 8.57 -0.65
N TYR A 11 6.08 7.31 -0.72
CA TYR A 11 7.44 6.96 -1.14
C TYR A 11 7.65 7.08 -2.66
N GLY A 12 6.58 7.08 -3.46
CA GLY A 12 6.65 7.03 -4.92
C GLY A 12 7.18 5.70 -5.44
N ASP A 13 7.69 5.71 -6.67
CA ASP A 13 8.39 4.55 -7.24
C ASP A 13 9.77 4.38 -6.60
N CYS A 14 10.10 3.14 -6.27
CA CYS A 14 11.39 2.77 -5.68
C CYS A 14 12.12 1.69 -6.51
N GLY A 15 11.66 1.41 -7.73
CA GLY A 15 12.26 0.40 -8.61
C GLY A 15 12.29 -1.00 -8.00
N GLY A 16 11.31 -1.35 -7.17
CA GLY A 16 11.24 -2.63 -6.47
C GLY A 16 12.19 -2.79 -5.28
N ALA A 17 12.90 -1.74 -4.88
CA ALA A 17 13.78 -1.79 -3.71
C ALA A 17 13.02 -2.03 -2.40
N TRP A 18 13.72 -2.56 -1.39
CA TRP A 18 13.24 -2.57 -0.01
C TRP A 18 13.23 -1.15 0.57
N VAL A 19 12.14 -0.81 1.25
CA VAL A 19 11.87 0.52 1.80
C VAL A 19 11.45 0.38 3.25
N ASP A 20 12.13 1.09 4.12
CA ASP A 20 11.72 1.32 5.50
C ASP A 20 11.31 2.78 5.70
N GLU A 21 10.98 3.14 6.94
CA GLU A 21 10.48 4.48 7.29
C GLU A 21 11.55 5.58 7.23
N THR A 22 12.82 5.24 7.06
CA THR A 22 13.93 6.20 6.87
C THR A 22 14.03 6.68 5.42
N ARG A 23 13.39 5.97 4.47
CA ARG A 23 13.36 6.35 3.06
C ARG A 23 12.72 7.73 2.89
N PRO A 24 13.37 8.69 2.21
CA PRO A 24 12.74 9.96 1.84
C PRO A 24 11.45 9.76 1.05
N THR A 25 10.46 10.59 1.32
CA THR A 25 9.21 10.61 0.55
C THR A 25 9.41 11.30 -0.80
N ALA A 26 8.81 10.74 -1.86
CA ALA A 26 8.84 11.26 -3.21
C ALA A 26 7.48 11.01 -3.91
N PRO A 27 6.37 11.59 -3.39
CA PRO A 27 5.05 11.33 -3.95
C PRO A 27 4.98 11.77 -5.42
N ALA A 28 4.52 10.85 -6.31
CA ALA A 28 4.49 11.10 -7.75
C ALA A 28 3.08 11.36 -8.28
N VAL A 29 2.04 10.96 -7.56
CA VAL A 29 0.65 11.06 -8.02
C VAL A 29 -0.20 11.93 -7.08
N PRO A 30 -1.28 12.59 -7.57
CA PRO A 30 -2.07 13.54 -6.78
C PRO A 30 -2.61 12.98 -5.47
N ARG A 31 -3.01 11.68 -5.43
CA ARG A 31 -3.49 11.05 -4.19
C ARG A 31 -2.38 10.92 -3.15
N ALA A 32 -1.14 10.65 -3.58
CA ALA A 32 0.00 10.54 -2.68
C ALA A 32 0.45 11.91 -2.16
N TRP A 33 0.43 12.93 -3.02
CA TRP A 33 0.70 14.31 -2.63
C TRP A 33 -0.26 14.81 -1.56
N ARG A 34 -1.57 14.57 -1.70
CA ARG A 34 -2.55 14.97 -0.67
C ARG A 34 -2.31 14.28 0.68
N ARG A 35 -1.83 13.04 0.66
CA ARG A 35 -1.52 12.31 1.90
C ARG A 35 -0.22 12.80 2.53
N TRP A 36 0.79 13.08 1.71
CA TRP A 36 2.04 13.67 2.18
C TRP A 36 1.81 15.07 2.78
N ASP A 37 1.05 15.91 2.13
CA ASP A 37 0.66 17.23 2.63
C ASP A 37 -0.07 17.14 3.98
N ALA A 38 -0.97 16.19 4.12
CA ALA A 38 -1.62 15.90 5.41
C ALA A 38 -0.62 15.44 6.49
N GLU A 39 0.39 14.60 6.15
CA GLU A 39 1.45 14.23 7.10
C GLU A 39 2.21 15.49 7.58
N GLU A 40 2.61 16.37 6.68
CA GLU A 40 3.36 17.59 7.03
C GLU A 40 2.50 18.59 7.85
N THR A 41 1.24 18.76 7.48
CA THR A 41 0.29 19.58 8.24
C THR A 41 0.13 19.06 9.67
N LEU A 42 -0.06 17.76 9.84
CA LEU A 42 -0.18 17.14 11.16
C LEU A 42 1.12 17.20 11.97
N ARG A 43 2.27 17.08 11.31
CA ARG A 43 3.58 17.26 11.99
C ARG A 43 3.76 18.69 12.51
N ALA A 44 3.37 19.69 11.69
CA ALA A 44 3.43 21.08 12.10
C ALA A 44 2.50 21.34 13.30
N TRP A 45 1.25 20.90 13.20
CA TRP A 45 0.28 20.98 14.29
C TRP A 45 0.76 20.28 15.58
N SER A 46 1.34 19.09 15.46
CA SER A 46 1.88 18.35 16.62
C SER A 46 3.00 19.12 17.32
N ARG A 47 3.91 19.74 16.55
CA ARG A 47 4.98 20.58 17.11
C ARG A 47 4.46 21.83 17.84
N GLU A 48 3.44 22.49 17.27
CA GLU A 48 2.86 23.72 17.82
C GLU A 48 2.00 23.46 19.05
N SER A 49 1.20 22.39 19.02
CA SER A 49 0.26 22.06 20.10
C SER A 49 0.86 21.21 21.23
N GLY A 50 2.03 20.60 21.00
CA GLY A 50 2.59 19.59 21.91
C GLY A 50 1.84 18.26 21.90
N ALA A 51 0.90 18.07 20.98
CA ALA A 51 0.14 16.83 20.87
C ALA A 51 0.97 15.69 20.29
N GLU A 52 0.84 14.50 20.84
CA GLU A 52 1.52 13.31 20.33
C GLU A 52 0.92 12.85 19.02
N LEU A 53 1.73 12.74 17.99
CA LEU A 53 1.36 12.25 16.66
C LEU A 53 2.09 10.94 16.35
N VAL A 54 1.34 9.96 15.84
CA VAL A 54 1.88 8.73 15.23
C VAL A 54 1.31 8.60 13.82
N ILE A 55 2.13 8.26 12.83
CA ILE A 55 1.70 8.11 11.44
C ILE A 55 1.86 6.65 11.02
N LEU A 56 0.78 6.06 10.52
CA LEU A 56 0.78 4.75 9.87
C LEU A 56 0.75 4.95 8.36
N ARG A 57 1.81 4.59 7.64
CA ARG A 57 1.83 4.51 6.17
C ARG A 57 1.28 3.17 5.75
N VAL A 58 0.01 3.15 5.38
CA VAL A 58 -0.78 1.95 5.16
C VAL A 58 -0.58 1.44 3.73
N ALA A 59 -0.32 0.14 3.60
CA ALA A 59 -0.26 -0.60 2.34
C ALA A 59 -1.66 -0.86 1.77
N GLY A 60 -1.76 -1.64 0.68
CA GLY A 60 -3.03 -2.04 0.12
C GLY A 60 -3.86 -2.86 1.11
N ILE A 61 -5.02 -2.36 1.50
CA ILE A 61 -5.88 -3.05 2.47
C ILE A 61 -6.67 -4.15 1.77
N TYR A 62 -6.64 -5.37 2.31
CA TYR A 62 -7.49 -6.47 1.87
C TYR A 62 -8.28 -7.06 3.03
N GLY A 63 -9.32 -7.84 2.70
CA GLY A 63 -10.21 -8.48 3.66
C GLY A 63 -11.47 -8.98 2.96
N PRO A 64 -12.46 -9.52 3.66
CA PRO A 64 -13.63 -10.19 3.07
C PRO A 64 -14.31 -9.39 1.95
N ASP A 65 -14.58 -8.10 2.15
CA ASP A 65 -15.31 -7.26 1.18
C ASP A 65 -14.37 -6.37 0.34
N ARG A 66 -13.06 -6.66 0.31
CA ARG A 66 -12.04 -5.85 -0.36
C ARG A 66 -11.18 -6.61 -1.35
N LEU A 67 -11.54 -7.86 -1.64
CA LEU A 67 -10.86 -8.65 -2.65
C LEU A 67 -11.31 -8.22 -4.05
N PRO A 68 -10.43 -8.27 -5.07
CA PRO A 68 -10.74 -7.84 -6.44
C PRO A 68 -11.56 -8.87 -7.23
N LEU A 69 -12.58 -9.49 -6.60
CA LEU A 69 -13.33 -10.61 -7.16
C LEU A 69 -14.09 -10.24 -8.43
N GLU A 70 -14.69 -9.04 -8.45
CA GLU A 70 -15.46 -8.59 -9.61
C GLU A 70 -14.56 -8.44 -10.84
N ARG A 71 -13.40 -7.82 -10.69
CA ARG A 71 -12.41 -7.70 -11.76
C ARG A 71 -11.95 -9.07 -12.28
N LEU A 72 -11.74 -10.04 -11.38
CA LEU A 72 -11.33 -11.40 -11.74
C LEU A 72 -12.44 -12.12 -12.49
N ARG A 73 -13.70 -12.00 -12.05
CA ARG A 73 -14.87 -12.59 -12.75
C ARG A 73 -15.06 -12.03 -14.15
N GLN A 74 -14.71 -10.77 -14.38
CA GLN A 74 -14.73 -10.14 -15.70
C GLN A 74 -13.63 -10.66 -16.63
N GLY A 75 -12.67 -11.44 -16.13
CA GLY A 75 -11.55 -11.97 -16.91
C GLY A 75 -10.64 -10.89 -17.48
N LEU A 76 -10.59 -9.72 -16.86
CA LEU A 76 -9.73 -8.61 -17.32
C LEU A 76 -8.25 -9.00 -17.20
N PRO A 77 -7.43 -8.73 -18.23
CA PRO A 77 -6.05 -9.18 -18.25
C PRO A 77 -5.21 -8.55 -17.13
N LEU A 78 -4.15 -9.24 -16.77
CA LEU A 78 -3.09 -8.78 -15.89
C LEU A 78 -1.80 -8.62 -16.68
N ALA A 79 -0.86 -7.81 -16.18
CA ALA A 79 0.49 -7.80 -16.67
C ALA A 79 1.16 -9.17 -16.41
N ARG A 80 2.12 -9.57 -17.23
CA ARG A 80 2.98 -10.72 -16.94
C ARG A 80 3.68 -10.50 -15.61
N GLU A 81 4.09 -11.57 -14.94
CA GLU A 81 4.69 -11.46 -13.62
C GLU A 81 6.03 -10.72 -13.63
N GLU A 82 6.84 -10.94 -14.67
CA GLU A 82 8.09 -10.24 -14.91
C GLU A 82 7.93 -8.73 -15.13
N ASP A 83 6.78 -8.30 -15.63
CA ASP A 83 6.43 -6.90 -15.89
C ASP A 83 5.64 -6.27 -14.73
N SER A 84 5.28 -7.06 -13.73
CA SER A 84 4.39 -6.63 -12.66
C SER A 84 5.15 -6.00 -11.50
N PRO A 85 4.74 -4.80 -11.02
CA PRO A 85 5.41 -4.13 -9.92
C PRO A 85 5.23 -4.87 -8.60
N TRP A 86 6.23 -4.76 -7.73
CA TRP A 86 6.12 -5.15 -6.33
C TRP A 86 5.11 -4.30 -5.61
N SER A 87 4.26 -4.94 -4.85
CA SER A 87 3.20 -4.32 -4.07
C SER A 87 3.11 -4.95 -2.67
N ASN A 88 2.47 -4.25 -1.77
CA ASN A 88 2.39 -4.64 -0.37
C ASN A 88 0.93 -4.60 0.10
N ARG A 89 0.60 -5.41 1.08
CA ARG A 89 -0.75 -5.57 1.60
C ARG A 89 -0.76 -5.52 3.12
N ILE A 90 -1.96 -5.34 3.67
CA ILE A 90 -2.27 -5.56 5.07
C ILE A 90 -3.71 -6.06 5.17
N HIS A 91 -3.96 -7.06 6.00
CA HIS A 91 -5.33 -7.48 6.30
C HIS A 91 -6.03 -6.40 7.12
N VAL A 92 -7.34 -6.23 6.93
CA VAL A 92 -8.10 -5.19 7.65
C VAL A 92 -8.03 -5.36 9.16
N ASP A 93 -8.06 -6.59 9.68
CA ASP A 93 -7.96 -6.84 11.11
C ASP A 93 -6.57 -6.50 11.66
N ASP A 94 -5.50 -6.79 10.91
CA ASP A 94 -4.13 -6.42 11.28
C ASP A 94 -3.96 -4.89 11.27
N LEU A 95 -4.60 -4.20 10.32
CA LEU A 95 -4.61 -2.74 10.31
C LEU A 95 -5.32 -2.17 11.54
N VAL A 96 -6.45 -2.76 11.93
CA VAL A 96 -7.16 -2.37 13.16
C VAL A 96 -6.27 -2.59 14.38
N ALA A 97 -5.63 -3.76 14.47
CA ALA A 97 -4.68 -4.06 15.54
C ALA A 97 -3.50 -3.08 15.57
N ALA A 98 -2.95 -2.75 14.40
CA ALA A 98 -1.87 -1.75 14.27
C ALA A 98 -2.32 -0.35 14.73
N CYS A 99 -3.54 0.08 14.40
CA CYS A 99 -4.08 1.36 14.86
C CYS A 99 -4.24 1.39 16.38
N VAL A 100 -4.76 0.32 16.97
CA VAL A 100 -4.91 0.20 18.45
C VAL A 100 -3.54 0.19 19.12
N ALA A 101 -2.57 -0.58 18.60
CA ALA A 101 -1.22 -0.64 19.12
C ALA A 101 -0.53 0.73 19.02
N ALA A 102 -0.66 1.43 17.88
CA ALA A 102 -0.11 2.77 17.69
C ALA A 102 -0.72 3.79 18.67
N MET A 103 -2.02 3.68 18.94
CA MET A 103 -2.70 4.54 19.92
C MET A 103 -2.19 4.26 21.35
N ALA A 104 -1.97 3.00 21.70
CA ALA A 104 -1.58 2.61 23.05
C ALA A 104 -0.07 2.76 23.31
N ARG A 105 0.77 2.35 22.35
CA ARG A 105 2.23 2.15 22.52
C ARG A 105 3.09 2.88 21.50
N GLY A 106 2.50 3.50 20.48
CA GLY A 106 3.26 4.18 19.42
C GLY A 106 4.18 5.25 19.98
N VAL A 107 5.38 5.35 19.46
CA VAL A 107 6.35 6.39 19.86
C VAL A 107 5.91 7.74 19.28
N PRO A 108 5.76 8.80 20.09
CA PRO A 108 5.41 10.13 19.60
C PRO A 108 6.36 10.60 18.49
N GLY A 109 5.81 11.10 17.39
CA GLY A 109 6.56 11.54 16.20
C GLY A 109 6.99 10.42 15.26
N ALA A 110 6.80 9.15 15.63
CA ALA A 110 7.19 8.02 14.78
C ALA A 110 6.27 7.83 13.58
N VAL A 111 6.85 7.23 12.54
CA VAL A 111 6.17 6.67 11.37
C VAL A 111 6.36 5.18 11.38
N TYR A 112 5.33 4.44 10.98
CA TYR A 112 5.36 3.00 10.82
C TYR A 112 4.79 2.59 9.47
N ASN A 113 5.46 1.67 8.77
CA ASN A 113 4.91 1.01 7.60
C ASN A 113 3.92 -0.07 8.04
N ALA A 114 2.64 0.16 7.80
CA ALA A 114 1.59 -0.81 8.12
C ALA A 114 1.38 -1.75 6.93
N CYS A 115 2.08 -2.88 6.94
CA CYS A 115 1.99 -3.96 5.95
C CYS A 115 2.24 -5.32 6.63
N ASP A 116 1.84 -6.40 5.95
CA ASP A 116 1.96 -7.79 6.43
C ASP A 116 3.41 -8.35 6.37
N GLY A 117 4.35 -7.60 5.79
CA GLY A 117 5.74 -8.04 5.64
C GLY A 117 5.98 -9.06 4.51
N HIS A 118 4.96 -9.36 3.71
CA HIS A 118 5.00 -10.32 2.60
C HIS A 118 4.75 -9.64 1.25
N PRO A 119 5.71 -8.85 0.74
CA PRO A 119 5.54 -8.21 -0.56
C PRO A 119 5.41 -9.27 -1.66
N SER A 120 4.49 -9.04 -2.59
CA SER A 120 4.32 -9.85 -3.80
C SER A 120 4.16 -8.95 -5.01
N THR A 121 4.31 -9.49 -6.23
CA THR A 121 3.91 -8.73 -7.39
C THR A 121 2.39 -8.51 -7.39
N MET A 122 1.92 -7.50 -8.09
CA MET A 122 0.47 -7.29 -8.22
C MET A 122 -0.18 -8.48 -8.93
N THR A 123 0.47 -9.04 -9.92
CA THR A 123 -0.02 -10.21 -10.67
C THR A 123 -0.10 -11.45 -9.78
N ASP A 124 0.95 -11.77 -9.02
CA ASP A 124 0.93 -12.89 -8.06
C ASP A 124 -0.25 -12.77 -7.08
N TYR A 125 -0.47 -11.58 -6.52
CA TYR A 125 -1.62 -11.34 -5.63
C TYR A 125 -2.96 -11.67 -6.30
N PHE A 126 -3.20 -11.17 -7.53
CA PHE A 126 -4.44 -11.43 -8.23
C PHE A 126 -4.62 -12.91 -8.59
N LEU A 127 -3.55 -13.58 -9.01
CA LEU A 127 -3.59 -15.01 -9.32
C LEU A 127 -3.90 -15.86 -8.08
N ARG A 128 -3.29 -15.55 -6.94
CA ARG A 128 -3.62 -16.22 -5.66
C ARG A 128 -5.06 -16.02 -5.24
N VAL A 129 -5.59 -14.80 -5.40
CA VAL A 129 -7.01 -14.54 -5.12
C VAL A 129 -7.93 -15.33 -6.06
N ALA A 130 -7.59 -15.42 -7.36
CA ALA A 130 -8.34 -16.20 -8.32
C ALA A 130 -8.39 -17.68 -7.93
N ASP A 131 -7.22 -18.26 -7.61
CA ASP A 131 -7.10 -19.67 -7.22
C ASP A 131 -7.93 -19.99 -5.96
N LEU A 132 -7.78 -19.16 -4.91
CA LEU A 132 -8.51 -19.34 -3.65
C LEU A 132 -10.03 -19.16 -3.80
N ALA A 133 -10.46 -18.29 -4.72
CA ALA A 133 -11.87 -18.03 -4.98
C ALA A 133 -12.48 -19.00 -6.02
N GLY A 134 -11.71 -19.93 -6.59
CA GLY A 134 -12.16 -20.84 -7.64
C GLY A 134 -12.55 -20.11 -8.95
N ILE A 135 -11.95 -18.95 -9.21
CA ILE A 135 -12.17 -18.16 -10.42
C ILE A 135 -11.07 -18.51 -11.44
N PRO A 136 -11.40 -18.71 -12.73
CA PRO A 136 -10.39 -18.94 -13.76
C PRO A 136 -9.32 -17.82 -13.75
N ARG A 137 -8.05 -18.21 -13.86
CA ARG A 137 -6.96 -17.25 -13.96
C ARG A 137 -7.14 -16.37 -15.19
N PRO A 138 -7.04 -15.03 -15.05
CA PRO A 138 -7.14 -14.13 -16.18
C PRO A 138 -5.92 -14.25 -17.11
N PRO A 139 -6.04 -13.83 -18.38
CA PRO A 139 -4.92 -13.85 -19.32
C PRO A 139 -3.81 -12.89 -18.87
N LEU A 140 -2.56 -13.31 -19.09
CA LEU A 140 -1.37 -12.49 -18.82
C LEU A 140 -0.89 -11.87 -20.13
N LEU A 141 -0.73 -10.58 -20.17
CA LEU A 141 -0.28 -9.79 -21.32
C LEU A 141 1.01 -9.00 -20.99
N PRO A 142 1.82 -8.64 -21.99
CA PRO A 142 2.84 -7.62 -21.79
C PRO A 142 2.24 -6.35 -21.16
N LEU A 143 3.03 -5.61 -20.37
CA LEU A 143 2.52 -4.48 -19.59
C LEU A 143 1.87 -3.40 -20.47
N ASP A 144 2.43 -3.10 -21.61
CA ASP A 144 1.91 -2.12 -22.58
C ASP A 144 0.53 -2.51 -23.12
N GLU A 145 0.33 -3.79 -23.48
CA GLU A 145 -0.95 -4.31 -23.92
C GLU A 145 -1.98 -4.36 -22.76
N ALA A 146 -1.56 -4.77 -21.58
CA ALA A 146 -2.41 -4.79 -20.38
C ALA A 146 -2.83 -3.37 -19.99
N ALA A 147 -1.91 -2.41 -20.05
CA ALA A 147 -2.15 -1.02 -19.71
C ALA A 147 -3.28 -0.38 -20.53
N GLY A 148 -3.37 -0.70 -21.82
CA GLY A 148 -4.44 -0.21 -22.69
C GLY A 148 -5.85 -0.65 -22.28
N LYS A 149 -5.97 -1.63 -21.39
CA LYS A 149 -7.25 -2.20 -20.89
C LYS A 149 -7.50 -1.86 -19.42
N LEU A 150 -6.66 -1.03 -18.80
CA LEU A 150 -6.73 -0.70 -17.39
C LEU A 150 -7.30 0.70 -17.16
N SER A 151 -7.98 0.90 -16.02
CA SER A 151 -8.40 2.24 -15.61
C SER A 151 -7.18 3.11 -15.23
N PRO A 152 -7.28 4.45 -15.35
CA PRO A 152 -6.21 5.36 -14.94
C PRO A 152 -5.77 5.15 -13.49
N GLY A 153 -6.70 4.79 -12.60
CA GLY A 153 -6.39 4.45 -11.21
C GLY A 153 -5.49 3.22 -11.10
N MET A 154 -5.77 2.17 -11.85
CA MET A 154 -4.96 0.94 -11.86
C MET A 154 -3.58 1.21 -12.47
N LEU A 155 -3.50 1.97 -13.57
CA LEU A 155 -2.22 2.36 -14.19
C LEU A 155 -1.31 3.08 -13.20
N SER A 156 -1.87 3.96 -12.36
CA SER A 156 -1.08 4.67 -11.35
C SER A 156 -0.52 3.76 -10.25
N TYR A 157 -1.10 2.58 -10.02
CA TYR A 157 -0.52 1.57 -9.13
C TYR A 157 0.56 0.73 -9.81
N LEU A 158 0.45 0.50 -11.12
CA LEU A 158 1.47 -0.22 -11.89
C LEU A 158 2.74 0.60 -12.11
N ALA A 159 2.66 1.93 -12.00
CA ALA A 159 3.80 2.83 -12.14
C ALA A 159 4.71 2.90 -10.91
N GLU A 160 4.35 2.25 -9.81
CA GLU A 160 5.10 2.32 -8.55
C GLU A 160 5.44 0.91 -8.07
N SER A 161 6.73 0.63 -7.89
CA SER A 161 7.24 -0.67 -7.45
C SER A 161 8.09 -0.52 -6.18
N ARG A 162 7.75 -1.21 -5.10
CA ARG A 162 8.49 -1.21 -3.83
C ARG A 162 8.15 -2.41 -2.96
N ARG A 163 9.10 -2.80 -2.11
CA ARG A 163 8.91 -3.81 -1.07
C ARG A 163 9.06 -3.14 0.29
N LEU A 164 8.09 -3.27 1.17
CA LEU A 164 8.08 -2.58 2.46
C LEU A 164 8.60 -3.47 3.58
N SER A 165 9.43 -2.88 4.43
CA SER A 165 9.77 -3.44 5.73
C SER A 165 8.77 -2.92 6.77
N ASN A 166 8.22 -3.83 7.59
CA ASN A 166 7.36 -3.51 8.73
C ASN A 166 8.06 -3.74 10.08
N ARG A 167 9.38 -3.87 10.09
CA ARG A 167 10.16 -4.22 11.30
C ARG A 167 9.98 -3.26 12.48
N ARG A 168 9.52 -2.02 12.21
CA ARG A 168 9.24 -1.03 13.24
C ARG A 168 7.82 -1.10 13.78
N LEU A 169 6.92 -1.78 13.07
CA LEU A 169 5.54 -1.92 13.52
C LEU A 169 5.55 -2.74 14.83
N PRO A 170 5.07 -2.21 15.97
CA PRO A 170 5.06 -2.95 17.22
C PRO A 170 4.16 -4.19 17.11
N GLU A 171 4.63 -5.33 17.64
CA GLU A 171 3.81 -6.54 17.81
C GLU A 171 2.66 -6.32 18.79
#